data_3153e3b8c93205d51b4cc8336c04ebda
#
_entry.id   3153e3b8c93205d51b4cc8336c04ebda
#
_cell.length_a   1.000
_cell.length_b   1.000
_cell.length_c   1.000
_cell.angle_alpha   90.00
_cell.angle_beta   90.00
_cell.angle_gamma   90.00
#
_symmetry.space_group_name_H-M   'P 1'
#
loop_
_entity.id
_entity.type
_entity.pdbx_description
1 polymer ?
#
loop_
_entity_poly.entity_id
_entity_poly.type
_entity_poly.pdbx_seq_one_letter_code
_entity_poly.pdbx_strand_id
1 'polypeptide(L)'
;MSQQQFKFKERLRYRLDNFFSKGGTAVFLALLFLFFIAFVVMGSLRLLAFVLFPDENIEEMGFLLWHAFFQIIDSGSLAELDAQSNLAGKLVAIATIFMGLVLFSSMVAFITQQFEMRLSILRKGKSKVLEKNHTIILGFDIRCLEIIKELIEANASEKDAVVVVMADREKEEMDDYFHEHLPDTQTTRIICRTGLASSPQALRKIGVDKGRSVILTNPSPQVATNTVKMQGDYQILKAIMAISSVTGEEKMPPVIAKLFFERNRDLARGIAPGKVVVLDEDLILAKILVQTSRIPGLSLVYSQLVGFVGDEIYFSTIPQFICGKTFGEMQFHFQRSVPIGVRRSDLIMLNPKPETVLEEGDEAIVIAEDDSTIHFFEQPVVEPTELSYSENKVLPKIEKYLIFGWNRKLPILVDEYSGYIHDG
;
A
#
# COMPACT_ATOMS: atom_id res chain seq x y z
N MET A 1 54.05 14.86 16.11
CA MET A 1 52.92 13.97 15.73
C MET A 1 53.47 12.57 15.61
N SER A 2 53.27 11.71 16.64
CA SER A 2 53.74 10.31 16.65
C SER A 2 52.87 9.48 15.71
N GLN A 3 53.46 8.96 14.64
CA GLN A 3 52.83 7.92 13.82
C GLN A 3 52.67 6.65 14.70
N GLN A 4 51.47 6.39 15.15
CA GLN A 4 51.11 5.08 15.76
C GLN A 4 51.31 3.99 14.71
N GLN A 5 52.36 3.18 14.88
CA GLN A 5 52.58 1.97 14.10
C GLN A 5 51.55 0.94 14.53
N PHE A 6 50.48 0.82 13.75
CA PHE A 6 49.50 -0.26 13.95
C PHE A 6 50.16 -1.62 13.83
N LYS A 7 49.88 -2.52 14.79
CA LYS A 7 50.41 -3.89 14.79
C LYS A 7 49.93 -4.65 13.56
N PHE A 8 50.76 -5.56 13.03
CA PHE A 8 50.44 -6.34 11.83
C PHE A 8 49.06 -6.99 11.89
N LYS A 9 48.62 -7.53 13.06
CA LYS A 9 47.29 -8.09 13.29
C LYS A 9 46.15 -7.08 13.07
N GLU A 10 46.36 -5.82 13.46
CA GLU A 10 45.33 -4.76 13.29
C GLU A 10 45.17 -4.37 11.81
N ARG A 11 46.27 -4.31 11.08
CA ARG A 11 46.26 -4.06 9.63
C ARG A 11 45.61 -5.21 8.86
N LEU A 12 45.89 -6.44 9.25
CA LEU A 12 45.29 -7.62 8.63
C LEU A 12 43.78 -7.66 8.89
N ARG A 13 43.36 -7.44 10.15
CA ARG A 13 41.96 -7.36 10.53
C ARG A 13 41.22 -6.28 9.77
N TYR A 14 41.78 -5.07 9.69
CA TYR A 14 41.22 -3.95 8.95
C TYR A 14 41.08 -4.26 7.44
N ARG A 15 42.05 -4.93 6.83
CA ARG A 15 41.97 -5.36 5.42
C ARG A 15 40.89 -6.41 5.20
N LEU A 16 40.78 -7.36 6.12
CA LEU A 16 39.70 -8.38 6.08
C LEU A 16 38.32 -7.76 6.27
N ASP A 17 38.17 -6.87 7.23
CA ASP A 17 36.91 -6.14 7.47
C ASP A 17 36.49 -5.34 6.24
N ASN A 18 37.43 -4.61 5.63
CA ASN A 18 37.18 -3.87 4.38
C ASN A 18 36.92 -4.76 3.17
N PHE A 19 37.48 -5.96 3.15
CA PHE A 19 37.21 -6.89 2.07
C PHE A 19 35.81 -7.50 2.21
N PHE A 20 35.43 -7.93 3.41
CA PHE A 20 34.09 -8.48 3.67
C PHE A 20 32.99 -7.41 3.54
N SER A 21 33.30 -6.14 3.76
CA SER A 21 32.36 -5.03 3.56
C SER A 21 32.01 -4.74 2.10
N LYS A 22 32.79 -5.26 1.13
CA LYS A 22 32.55 -5.09 -0.32
C LYS A 22 31.34 -5.87 -0.87
N GLY A 23 30.69 -6.67 -0.02
CA GLY A 23 29.46 -7.39 -0.36
C GLY A 23 29.67 -8.87 -0.73
N GLY A 24 28.56 -9.56 -1.00
CA GLY A 24 28.54 -11.01 -1.20
C GLY A 24 29.44 -11.52 -2.33
N THR A 25 29.61 -10.77 -3.41
CA THR A 25 30.49 -11.15 -4.53
C THR A 25 31.96 -11.25 -4.11
N ALA A 26 32.43 -10.36 -3.22
CA ALA A 26 33.79 -10.42 -2.71
C ALA A 26 34.02 -11.66 -1.82
N VAL A 27 33.04 -12.00 -0.99
CA VAL A 27 33.08 -13.19 -0.15
C VAL A 27 33.09 -14.46 -1.00
N PHE A 28 32.25 -14.52 -2.04
CA PHE A 28 32.21 -15.66 -2.97
C PHE A 28 33.55 -15.85 -3.69
N LEU A 29 34.15 -14.77 -4.20
CA LEU A 29 35.46 -14.84 -4.83
C LEU A 29 36.57 -15.25 -3.85
N ALA A 30 36.47 -14.85 -2.57
CA ALA A 30 37.41 -15.30 -1.54
C ALA A 30 37.29 -16.80 -1.27
N LEU A 31 36.06 -17.33 -1.21
CA LEU A 31 35.83 -18.77 -1.04
C LEU A 31 36.37 -19.58 -2.23
N LEU A 32 36.15 -19.11 -3.46
CA LEU A 32 36.73 -19.72 -4.66
C LEU A 32 38.25 -19.67 -4.65
N PHE A 33 38.83 -18.57 -4.22
CA PHE A 33 40.30 -18.44 -4.10
C PHE A 33 40.86 -19.39 -3.01
N LEU A 34 40.15 -19.49 -1.89
CA LEU A 34 40.52 -20.43 -0.83
C LEU A 34 40.44 -21.90 -1.30
N PHE A 35 39.40 -22.22 -2.08
CA PHE A 35 39.26 -23.51 -2.73
C PHE A 35 40.43 -23.83 -3.66
N PHE A 36 40.84 -22.84 -4.48
CA PHE A 36 42.00 -22.97 -5.36
C PHE A 36 43.29 -23.17 -4.58
N ILE A 37 43.53 -22.44 -3.49
CA ILE A 37 44.67 -22.62 -2.59
C ILE A 37 44.66 -24.02 -1.99
N ALA A 38 43.53 -24.46 -1.49
CA ALA A 38 43.39 -25.82 -0.92
C ALA A 38 43.71 -26.89 -1.94
N PHE A 39 43.22 -26.73 -3.18
CA PHE A 39 43.55 -27.64 -4.28
C PHE A 39 45.05 -27.69 -4.58
N VAL A 40 45.70 -26.52 -4.69
CA VAL A 40 47.15 -26.44 -4.94
C VAL A 40 47.95 -27.09 -3.80
N VAL A 41 47.61 -26.78 -2.55
CA VAL A 41 48.30 -27.29 -1.36
C VAL A 41 48.10 -28.80 -1.23
N MET A 42 46.87 -29.31 -1.31
CA MET A 42 46.60 -30.74 -1.17
C MET A 42 47.11 -31.56 -2.36
N GLY A 43 46.99 -31.00 -3.58
CA GLY A 43 47.61 -31.61 -4.76
C GLY A 43 49.14 -31.72 -4.66
N SER A 44 49.79 -30.66 -4.17
CA SER A 44 51.26 -30.69 -3.95
C SER A 44 51.67 -31.64 -2.88
N LEU A 45 50.94 -31.72 -1.76
CA LEU A 45 51.19 -32.72 -0.69
C LEU A 45 51.02 -34.14 -1.21
N ARG A 46 50.07 -34.38 -2.08
CA ARG A 46 49.82 -35.69 -2.68
C ARG A 46 50.96 -36.09 -3.63
N LEU A 47 51.43 -35.16 -4.46
CA LEU A 47 52.58 -35.35 -5.30
C LEU A 47 53.84 -35.63 -4.48
N LEU A 48 54.05 -34.88 -3.40
CA LEU A 48 55.19 -35.13 -2.48
C LEU A 48 55.11 -36.51 -1.82
N ALA A 49 53.93 -36.89 -1.35
CA ALA A 49 53.72 -38.21 -0.76
C ALA A 49 54.02 -39.35 -1.78
N PHE A 50 53.66 -39.19 -3.03
CA PHE A 50 53.95 -40.12 -4.11
C PHE A 50 55.46 -40.20 -4.42
N VAL A 51 56.16 -39.07 -4.45
CA VAL A 51 57.60 -39.03 -4.71
C VAL A 51 58.38 -39.68 -3.57
N LEU A 52 58.00 -39.45 -2.30
CA LEU A 52 58.70 -40.00 -1.11
C LEU A 52 58.37 -41.48 -0.85
N PHE A 53 57.15 -41.90 -1.25
CA PHE A 53 56.62 -43.24 -1.03
C PHE A 53 55.93 -43.73 -2.31
N PRO A 54 56.65 -44.16 -3.32
CA PRO A 54 56.08 -44.60 -4.59
C PRO A 54 55.06 -45.72 -4.41
N ASP A 55 53.95 -45.63 -5.14
CA ASP A 55 52.89 -46.63 -5.17
C ASP A 55 52.85 -47.27 -6.56
N GLU A 56 53.01 -48.61 -6.61
CA GLU A 56 53.09 -49.34 -7.88
C GLU A 56 51.79 -49.32 -8.70
N ASN A 57 50.69 -48.90 -8.07
CA ASN A 57 49.35 -48.87 -8.69
C ASN A 57 49.01 -47.55 -9.36
N ILE A 58 49.88 -46.53 -9.33
CA ILE A 58 49.60 -45.19 -9.89
C ILE A 58 50.57 -44.90 -11.03
N GLU A 59 50.10 -44.96 -12.26
CA GLU A 59 50.92 -44.78 -13.45
C GLU A 59 51.08 -43.33 -13.95
N GLU A 60 50.17 -42.38 -13.59
CA GLU A 60 50.20 -41.04 -14.13
C GLU A 60 50.07 -39.92 -13.06
N MET A 61 50.96 -38.92 -13.13
CA MET A 61 50.95 -37.74 -12.25
C MET A 61 49.67 -36.91 -12.40
N GLY A 62 49.08 -36.85 -13.61
CA GLY A 62 47.80 -36.14 -13.87
C GLY A 62 46.63 -36.75 -13.10
N PHE A 63 46.64 -38.04 -12.88
CA PHE A 63 45.61 -38.76 -12.13
C PHE A 63 45.57 -38.35 -10.63
N LEU A 64 46.74 -38.10 -10.05
CA LEU A 64 46.87 -37.67 -8.65
C LEU A 64 46.25 -36.29 -8.41
N LEU A 65 46.43 -35.34 -9.33
CA LEU A 65 45.81 -33.99 -9.23
C LEU A 65 44.31 -34.06 -9.47
N TRP A 66 43.87 -34.93 -10.40
CA TRP A 66 42.46 -35.13 -10.68
C TRP A 66 41.73 -35.72 -9.45
N HIS A 67 42.30 -36.67 -8.80
CA HIS A 67 41.79 -37.25 -7.56
C HIS A 67 41.75 -36.20 -6.43
N ALA A 68 42.77 -35.35 -6.27
CA ALA A 68 42.74 -34.28 -5.28
C ALA A 68 41.60 -33.33 -5.53
N PHE A 69 41.32 -32.99 -6.81
CA PHE A 69 40.21 -32.15 -7.18
C PHE A 69 38.86 -32.76 -6.84
N PHE A 70 38.66 -34.03 -7.22
CA PHE A 70 37.43 -34.77 -6.91
C PHE A 70 37.18 -34.93 -5.42
N GLN A 71 38.21 -35.26 -4.64
CA GLN A 71 38.06 -35.41 -3.18
C GLN A 71 37.77 -34.12 -2.44
N ILE A 72 38.16 -32.95 -2.99
CA ILE A 72 37.75 -31.66 -2.43
C ILE A 72 36.27 -31.34 -2.75
N ILE A 73 35.75 -31.73 -3.94
CA ILE A 73 34.39 -31.46 -4.36
C ILE A 73 33.43 -32.49 -3.79
N ASP A 74 33.78 -33.76 -3.86
CA ASP A 74 32.96 -34.86 -3.39
C ASP A 74 33.59 -35.53 -2.15
N SER A 75 33.15 -35.07 -0.99
CA SER A 75 33.55 -35.64 0.29
C SER A 75 33.04 -37.11 0.49
N GLY A 76 32.18 -37.61 -0.42
CA GLY A 76 31.70 -39.00 -0.39
C GLY A 76 32.62 -40.01 -1.07
N SER A 77 33.71 -39.58 -1.72
CA SER A 77 34.68 -40.47 -2.42
C SER A 77 35.60 -41.28 -1.49
N LEU A 78 35.11 -41.65 -0.32
CA LEU A 78 35.80 -42.53 0.63
C LEU A 78 36.11 -43.92 0.03
N ALA A 79 35.32 -44.40 -0.92
CA ALA A 79 35.54 -45.70 -1.60
C ALA A 79 36.86 -45.74 -2.41
N GLU A 80 37.38 -44.58 -2.84
CA GLU A 80 38.66 -44.51 -3.54
C GLU A 80 39.88 -44.65 -2.61
N LEU A 81 39.70 -44.49 -1.29
CA LEU A 81 40.77 -44.68 -0.30
C LEU A 81 41.26 -46.12 -0.23
N ASP A 82 40.40 -47.09 -0.53
CA ASP A 82 40.78 -48.53 -0.53
C ASP A 82 41.70 -48.91 -1.70
N ALA A 83 41.64 -48.10 -2.79
CA ALA A 83 42.51 -48.33 -3.96
C ALA A 83 43.97 -47.90 -3.73
N GLN A 84 44.27 -47.18 -2.65
CA GLN A 84 45.62 -46.73 -2.32
C GLN A 84 46.33 -47.72 -1.38
N SER A 85 47.45 -48.30 -1.81
CA SER A 85 48.23 -49.23 -1.03
C SER A 85 49.09 -48.56 0.05
N ASN A 86 49.43 -47.26 -0.12
CA ASN A 86 50.36 -46.56 0.75
C ASN A 86 49.67 -45.77 1.88
N LEU A 87 50.12 -45.92 3.13
CA LEU A 87 49.59 -45.23 4.30
C LEU A 87 49.70 -43.69 4.18
N ALA A 88 50.79 -43.17 3.63
CA ALA A 88 51.01 -41.76 3.45
C ALA A 88 49.98 -41.16 2.49
N GLY A 89 49.70 -41.81 1.37
CA GLY A 89 48.65 -41.42 0.42
C GLY A 89 47.26 -41.43 1.05
N LYS A 90 46.93 -42.44 1.86
CA LYS A 90 45.65 -42.50 2.60
C LYS A 90 45.47 -41.36 3.58
N LEU A 91 46.53 -40.98 4.33
CA LEU A 91 46.46 -39.85 5.27
C LEU A 91 46.26 -38.52 4.56
N VAL A 92 46.95 -38.28 3.43
CA VAL A 92 46.77 -37.06 2.62
C VAL A 92 45.37 -37.01 2.02
N ALA A 93 44.85 -38.14 1.54
CA ALA A 93 43.49 -38.23 0.99
C ALA A 93 42.43 -37.92 2.05
N ILE A 94 42.55 -38.45 3.25
CA ILE A 94 41.66 -38.14 4.39
C ILE A 94 41.69 -36.65 4.72
N ALA A 95 42.90 -36.05 4.79
CA ALA A 95 43.05 -34.63 5.04
C ALA A 95 42.42 -33.76 3.92
N THR A 96 42.54 -34.21 2.65
CA THR A 96 41.93 -33.58 1.49
C THR A 96 40.40 -33.60 1.56
N ILE A 97 39.83 -34.75 1.93
CA ILE A 97 38.37 -34.92 2.10
C ILE A 97 37.84 -34.01 3.23
N PHE A 98 38.51 -33.97 4.39
CA PHE A 98 38.12 -33.08 5.48
C PHE A 98 38.21 -31.58 5.06
N MET A 99 39.27 -31.19 4.35
CA MET A 99 39.41 -29.83 3.82
C MET A 99 38.27 -29.52 2.82
N GLY A 100 37.96 -30.46 1.91
CA GLY A 100 36.86 -30.34 0.97
C GLY A 100 35.50 -30.18 1.66
N LEU A 101 35.23 -31.01 2.69
CA LEU A 101 33.99 -30.94 3.47
C LEU A 101 33.79 -29.56 4.11
N VAL A 102 34.85 -29.00 4.71
CA VAL A 102 34.79 -27.65 5.33
C VAL A 102 34.54 -26.55 4.28
N LEU A 103 35.26 -26.62 3.16
CA LEU A 103 35.12 -25.61 2.08
C LEU A 103 33.76 -25.71 1.40
N PHE A 104 33.30 -26.91 1.08
CA PHE A 104 31.99 -27.11 0.45
C PHE A 104 30.86 -26.67 1.38
N SER A 105 30.91 -27.09 2.66
CA SER A 105 29.92 -26.64 3.65
C SER A 105 29.89 -25.11 3.83
N SER A 106 31.08 -24.47 3.80
CA SER A 106 31.17 -23.00 3.86
C SER A 106 30.55 -22.32 2.64
N MET A 107 30.72 -22.92 1.45
CA MET A 107 30.12 -22.41 0.22
C MET A 107 28.60 -22.57 0.22
N VAL A 108 28.09 -23.71 0.66
CA VAL A 108 26.64 -23.95 0.81
C VAL A 108 26.05 -22.98 1.82
N ALA A 109 26.66 -22.83 2.99
CA ALA A 109 26.20 -21.88 4.01
C ALA A 109 26.17 -20.45 3.49
N PHE A 110 27.20 -20.03 2.72
CA PHE A 110 27.23 -18.72 2.10
C PHE A 110 26.10 -18.51 1.07
N ILE A 111 25.87 -19.49 0.20
CA ILE A 111 24.78 -19.44 -0.80
C ILE A 111 23.44 -19.32 -0.09
N THR A 112 23.18 -20.17 0.92
CA THR A 112 21.95 -20.14 1.72
C THR A 112 21.74 -18.76 2.36
N GLN A 113 22.79 -18.19 2.97
CA GLN A 113 22.74 -16.86 3.57
C GLN A 113 22.42 -15.77 2.54
N GLN A 114 22.96 -15.85 1.31
CA GLN A 114 22.65 -14.91 0.25
C GLN A 114 21.18 -15.03 -0.20
N PHE A 115 20.64 -16.24 -0.28
CA PHE A 115 19.21 -16.46 -0.56
C PHE A 115 18.33 -15.87 0.54
N GLU A 116 18.62 -16.15 1.79
CA GLU A 116 17.87 -15.63 2.94
C GLU A 116 17.90 -14.08 2.96
N MET A 117 19.05 -13.49 2.68
CA MET A 117 19.18 -12.03 2.60
C MET A 117 18.32 -11.44 1.46
N ARG A 118 18.30 -12.07 0.30
CA ARG A 118 17.44 -11.68 -0.84
C ARG A 118 15.96 -11.81 -0.50
N LEU A 119 15.56 -12.95 0.09
CA LEU A 119 14.19 -13.17 0.56
C LEU A 119 13.78 -12.14 1.61
N SER A 120 14.64 -11.83 2.57
CA SER A 120 14.39 -10.78 3.58
C SER A 120 14.18 -9.41 2.95
N ILE A 121 14.95 -9.02 1.92
CA ILE A 121 14.75 -7.75 1.21
C ILE A 121 13.39 -7.72 0.50
N LEU A 122 12.96 -8.83 -0.10
CA LEU A 122 11.64 -8.95 -0.75
C LEU A 122 10.51 -8.90 0.29
N ARG A 123 10.66 -9.61 1.41
CA ARG A 123 9.70 -9.60 2.54
C ARG A 123 9.59 -8.23 3.20
N LYS A 124 10.68 -7.45 3.24
CA LYS A 124 10.67 -6.07 3.77
C LYS A 124 9.87 -5.07 2.93
N GLY A 125 9.21 -5.47 1.86
CA GLY A 125 8.28 -4.62 1.10
C GLY A 125 8.91 -3.37 0.48
N LYS A 126 10.20 -3.40 0.14
CA LYS A 126 10.94 -2.25 -0.43
C LYS A 126 11.00 -2.24 -1.96
N SER A 127 10.37 -3.21 -2.62
CA SER A 127 10.31 -3.30 -4.07
C SER A 127 9.39 -2.25 -4.67
N LYS A 128 9.66 -1.84 -5.92
CA LYS A 128 8.85 -0.85 -6.63
C LYS A 128 7.51 -1.45 -7.05
N VAL A 129 6.46 -0.64 -6.96
CA VAL A 129 5.12 -0.92 -7.51
C VAL A 129 5.12 -0.46 -8.97
N LEU A 130 4.68 -1.32 -9.88
CA LEU A 130 4.68 -1.05 -11.32
C LEU A 130 3.27 -0.74 -11.86
N GLU A 131 2.27 -1.01 -11.08
CA GLU A 131 0.86 -0.82 -11.35
C GLU A 131 0.55 0.67 -11.62
N LYS A 132 -0.52 0.90 -12.36
CA LYS A 132 -1.08 2.22 -12.67
C LYS A 132 -2.55 2.24 -12.31
N ASN A 133 -3.10 3.43 -12.12
CA ASN A 133 -4.51 3.64 -11.78
C ASN A 133 -4.94 2.89 -10.51
N HIS A 134 -4.03 2.72 -9.56
CA HIS A 134 -4.27 2.03 -8.30
C HIS A 134 -4.64 3.01 -7.19
N THR A 135 -5.47 2.59 -6.25
CA THR A 135 -5.76 3.35 -5.04
C THR A 135 -4.65 3.16 -4.02
N ILE A 136 -4.17 4.25 -3.43
CA ILE A 136 -3.07 4.24 -2.46
C ILE A 136 -3.60 4.60 -1.09
N ILE A 137 -3.34 3.75 -0.09
CA ILE A 137 -3.65 4.04 1.32
C ILE A 137 -2.32 4.24 2.05
N LEU A 138 -2.15 5.43 2.65
CA LEU A 138 -0.98 5.78 3.44
C LEU A 138 -1.33 5.79 4.92
N GLY A 139 -0.90 4.74 5.61
CA GLY A 139 -1.18 4.42 6.99
C GLY A 139 -1.71 3.00 7.15
N PHE A 140 -1.66 2.48 8.39
CA PHE A 140 -2.11 1.13 8.71
C PHE A 140 -2.74 1.14 10.11
N ASP A 141 -4.04 1.06 10.14
CA ASP A 141 -4.85 0.97 11.36
C ASP A 141 -6.16 0.21 11.07
N ILE A 142 -7.02 0.06 12.06
CA ILE A 142 -8.31 -0.64 11.91
C ILE A 142 -9.19 -0.01 10.81
N ARG A 143 -9.08 1.31 10.59
CA ARG A 143 -9.84 2.02 9.55
C ARG A 143 -9.35 1.64 8.15
N CYS A 144 -8.06 1.33 8.02
CA CYS A 144 -7.51 0.84 6.76
C CYS A 144 -8.21 -0.44 6.29
N LEU A 145 -8.53 -1.34 7.23
CA LEU A 145 -9.28 -2.56 6.93
C LEU A 145 -10.69 -2.25 6.40
N GLU A 146 -11.42 -1.36 7.07
CA GLU A 146 -12.77 -0.98 6.65
C GLU A 146 -12.76 -0.26 5.28
N ILE A 147 -11.80 0.64 5.05
CA ILE A 147 -11.61 1.28 3.74
C ILE A 147 -11.36 0.24 2.64
N ILE A 148 -10.55 -0.78 2.93
CA ILE A 148 -10.25 -1.83 1.94
C ILE A 148 -11.47 -2.69 1.66
N LYS A 149 -12.30 -3.02 2.65
CA LYS A 149 -13.57 -3.72 2.45
C LYS A 149 -14.47 -2.96 1.48
N GLU A 150 -14.66 -1.67 1.71
CA GLU A 150 -15.45 -0.83 0.81
C GLU A 150 -14.82 -0.75 -0.60
N LEU A 151 -13.49 -0.67 -0.70
CA LEU A 151 -12.82 -0.67 -2.01
C LEU A 151 -12.93 -2.01 -2.75
N ILE A 152 -13.03 -3.14 -2.04
CA ILE A 152 -13.27 -4.45 -2.66
C ILE A 152 -14.64 -4.47 -3.31
N GLU A 153 -15.67 -3.99 -2.63
CA GLU A 153 -17.02 -3.88 -3.18
C GLU A 153 -17.06 -2.90 -4.36
N ALA A 154 -16.48 -1.70 -4.20
CA ALA A 154 -16.39 -0.70 -5.27
C ALA A 154 -15.70 -1.22 -6.55
N ASN A 155 -14.75 -2.13 -6.38
CA ASN A 155 -13.96 -2.67 -7.49
C ASN A 155 -14.55 -3.98 -8.06
N ALA A 156 -15.69 -4.45 -7.58
CA ALA A 156 -16.25 -5.75 -7.99
C ALA A 156 -16.44 -5.87 -9.51
N SER A 157 -16.72 -4.76 -10.20
CA SER A 157 -16.84 -4.66 -11.65
C SER A 157 -15.50 -4.49 -12.39
N GLU A 158 -14.41 -4.14 -11.70
CA GLU A 158 -13.09 -3.93 -12.28
C GLU A 158 -12.28 -5.25 -12.33
N LYS A 159 -11.64 -5.57 -13.48
CA LYS A 159 -10.94 -6.86 -13.65
C LYS A 159 -9.60 -6.97 -12.93
N ASP A 160 -8.86 -5.88 -12.78
CA ASP A 160 -7.50 -5.86 -12.23
C ASP A 160 -7.31 -4.70 -11.25
N ALA A 161 -8.24 -4.54 -10.32
CA ALA A 161 -8.18 -3.49 -9.32
C ALA A 161 -7.01 -3.72 -8.35
N VAL A 162 -6.27 -2.67 -8.03
CA VAL A 162 -5.12 -2.73 -7.14
C VAL A 162 -5.23 -1.66 -6.05
N VAL A 163 -5.06 -2.10 -4.81
CA VAL A 163 -4.92 -1.22 -3.64
C VAL A 163 -3.51 -1.38 -3.08
N VAL A 164 -2.78 -0.28 -3.01
CA VAL A 164 -1.43 -0.23 -2.43
C VAL A 164 -1.49 0.36 -1.04
N VAL A 165 -1.11 -0.42 -0.04
CA VAL A 165 -1.02 0.04 1.36
C VAL A 165 0.43 0.30 1.72
N MET A 166 0.75 1.48 2.22
CA MET A 166 2.09 1.81 2.70
C MET A 166 2.05 2.39 4.11
N ALA A 167 2.84 1.81 5.00
CA ALA A 167 2.98 2.27 6.38
C ALA A 167 4.40 2.01 6.91
N ASP A 168 4.73 2.61 8.04
CA ASP A 168 5.97 2.34 8.79
C ASP A 168 5.82 1.05 9.63
N ARG A 169 5.51 -0.03 8.94
CA ARG A 169 5.30 -1.39 9.46
C ARG A 169 5.98 -2.40 8.54
N GLU A 170 6.32 -3.56 9.05
CA GLU A 170 6.83 -4.63 8.22
C GLU A 170 5.75 -5.13 7.25
N LYS A 171 6.13 -5.37 5.99
CA LYS A 171 5.21 -5.85 4.97
C LYS A 171 4.53 -7.16 5.37
N GLU A 172 5.30 -8.09 5.95
CA GLU A 172 4.83 -9.41 6.39
C GLU A 172 3.70 -9.27 7.43
N GLU A 173 3.87 -8.40 8.43
CA GLU A 173 2.83 -8.08 9.43
C GLU A 173 1.54 -7.55 8.79
N MET A 174 1.67 -6.69 7.79
CA MET A 174 0.50 -6.13 7.08
C MET A 174 -0.17 -7.18 6.17
N ASP A 175 0.61 -7.98 5.47
CA ASP A 175 0.08 -9.05 4.60
C ASP A 175 -0.68 -10.10 5.43
N ASP A 176 -0.10 -10.55 6.55
CA ASP A 176 -0.72 -11.53 7.46
C ASP A 176 -2.03 -10.98 8.05
N TYR A 177 -2.04 -9.72 8.47
CA TYR A 177 -3.23 -9.06 8.98
C TYR A 177 -4.36 -9.02 7.94
N PHE A 178 -4.06 -8.65 6.70
CA PHE A 178 -5.09 -8.64 5.65
C PHE A 178 -5.53 -10.05 5.26
N HIS A 179 -4.63 -11.02 5.24
CA HIS A 179 -4.99 -12.43 4.98
C HIS A 179 -5.93 -13.00 6.02
N GLU A 180 -5.72 -12.65 7.30
CA GLU A 180 -6.57 -13.09 8.40
C GLU A 180 -7.96 -12.45 8.37
N HIS A 181 -8.04 -11.15 8.01
CA HIS A 181 -9.28 -10.37 8.12
C HIS A 181 -10.05 -10.20 6.80
N LEU A 182 -9.43 -10.51 5.67
CA LEU A 182 -10.00 -10.43 4.32
C LEU A 182 -9.81 -11.76 3.59
N PRO A 183 -10.64 -12.78 3.89
CA PRO A 183 -10.49 -14.11 3.28
C PRO A 183 -10.80 -14.11 1.78
N ASP A 184 -11.62 -13.17 1.32
CA ASP A 184 -11.93 -12.96 -0.09
C ASP A 184 -11.73 -11.48 -0.45
N THR A 185 -10.93 -11.22 -1.45
CA THR A 185 -10.68 -9.88 -1.99
C THR A 185 -11.25 -9.71 -3.39
N GLN A 186 -12.07 -10.65 -3.84
CA GLN A 186 -12.69 -10.67 -5.17
C GLN A 186 -11.68 -10.36 -6.29
N THR A 187 -11.91 -9.31 -7.06
CA THR A 187 -11.03 -8.84 -8.14
C THR A 187 -9.91 -7.91 -7.66
N THR A 188 -9.93 -7.48 -6.39
CA THR A 188 -9.00 -6.49 -5.85
C THR A 188 -7.74 -7.15 -5.29
N ARG A 189 -6.58 -6.74 -5.79
CA ARG A 189 -5.28 -7.19 -5.30
C ARG A 189 -4.68 -6.17 -4.34
N ILE A 190 -4.36 -6.60 -3.12
CA ILE A 190 -3.74 -5.76 -2.08
C ILE A 190 -2.22 -5.91 -2.14
N ILE A 191 -1.50 -4.79 -2.17
CA ILE A 191 -0.04 -4.75 -2.22
C ILE A 191 0.50 -3.94 -1.05
N CYS A 192 1.10 -4.59 -0.06
CA CYS A 192 1.70 -3.92 1.08
C CYS A 192 3.14 -3.46 0.82
N ARG A 193 3.49 -2.28 1.30
CA ARG A 193 4.84 -1.71 1.23
C ARG A 193 5.22 -1.05 2.54
N THR A 194 6.48 -1.23 2.93
CA THR A 194 7.05 -0.56 4.11
C THR A 194 7.63 0.79 3.72
N GLY A 195 7.20 1.84 4.39
CA GLY A 195 7.71 3.18 4.17
C GLY A 195 6.95 4.27 4.91
N LEU A 196 7.60 5.40 5.10
CA LEU A 196 7.00 6.60 5.68
C LEU A 196 6.25 7.38 4.60
N ALA A 197 5.01 7.77 4.89
CA ALA A 197 4.19 8.60 3.99
C ALA A 197 4.83 9.97 3.67
N SER A 198 5.70 10.48 4.54
CA SER A 198 6.47 11.71 4.35
C SER A 198 7.76 11.53 3.56
N SER A 199 8.10 10.31 3.12
CA SER A 199 9.34 10.03 2.38
C SER A 199 9.13 10.09 0.86
N PRO A 200 9.70 11.08 0.15
CA PRO A 200 9.59 11.16 -1.31
C PRO A 200 10.11 9.92 -2.03
N GLN A 201 11.15 9.27 -1.48
CA GLN A 201 11.69 8.04 -2.07
C GLN A 201 10.71 6.86 -1.94
N ALA A 202 10.03 6.73 -0.79
CA ALA A 202 9.01 5.70 -0.58
C ALA A 202 7.80 5.94 -1.50
N LEU A 203 7.34 7.19 -1.61
CA LEU A 203 6.24 7.59 -2.50
C LEU A 203 6.53 7.28 -3.97
N ARG A 204 7.75 7.55 -4.46
CA ARG A 204 8.15 7.17 -5.82
C ARG A 204 8.16 5.65 -6.04
N LYS A 205 8.49 4.87 -5.00
CA LYS A 205 8.48 3.40 -5.11
C LYS A 205 7.09 2.83 -5.26
N ILE A 206 6.10 3.43 -4.61
CA ILE A 206 4.70 3.00 -4.74
C ILE A 206 3.99 3.61 -5.96
N GLY A 207 4.69 4.43 -6.77
CA GLY A 207 4.13 5.01 -7.98
C GLY A 207 3.03 6.02 -7.70
N VAL A 208 3.21 6.91 -6.70
CA VAL A 208 2.19 7.90 -6.31
C VAL A 208 1.75 8.80 -7.48
N ASP A 209 2.66 9.05 -8.43
CA ASP A 209 2.42 9.81 -9.66
C ASP A 209 1.53 9.08 -10.68
N LYS A 210 1.23 7.82 -10.45
CA LYS A 210 0.43 6.94 -11.31
C LYS A 210 -0.82 6.41 -10.62
N GLY A 211 -1.02 6.80 -9.35
CA GLY A 211 -2.17 6.41 -8.57
C GLY A 211 -3.45 7.09 -9.05
N ARG A 212 -4.59 6.40 -8.88
CA ARG A 212 -5.94 6.93 -9.10
C ARG A 212 -6.31 7.94 -8.02
N SER A 213 -6.02 7.60 -6.77
CA SER A 213 -6.28 8.42 -5.58
C SER A 213 -5.37 8.03 -4.43
N VAL A 214 -5.21 8.93 -3.46
CA VAL A 214 -4.45 8.68 -2.24
C VAL A 214 -5.34 8.94 -1.02
N ILE A 215 -5.44 7.97 -0.14
CA ILE A 215 -6.17 8.07 1.12
C ILE A 215 -5.15 8.11 2.27
N LEU A 216 -5.18 9.19 3.04
CA LEU A 216 -4.29 9.38 4.20
C LEU A 216 -5.05 9.06 5.49
N THR A 217 -4.69 7.96 6.15
CA THR A 217 -5.24 7.65 7.47
C THR A 217 -4.45 8.37 8.55
N ASN A 218 -5.14 9.14 9.39
CA ASN A 218 -4.48 9.84 10.48
C ASN A 218 -4.10 8.83 11.58
N PRO A 219 -2.82 8.72 11.98
CA PRO A 219 -2.37 7.71 12.94
C PRO A 219 -2.90 7.93 14.35
N SER A 220 -3.47 9.09 14.66
CA SER A 220 -3.94 9.42 15.98
C SER A 220 -5.29 8.77 16.29
N PRO A 221 -5.44 8.08 17.44
CA PRO A 221 -6.73 7.56 17.89
C PRO A 221 -7.75 8.68 18.11
N GLN A 222 -9.03 8.37 17.89
CA GLN A 222 -10.13 9.33 18.10
C GLN A 222 -10.17 9.88 19.53
N VAL A 223 -9.86 9.04 20.51
CA VAL A 223 -9.89 9.38 21.97
C VAL A 223 -8.56 9.96 22.47
N ALA A 224 -7.60 10.25 21.56
CA ALA A 224 -6.31 10.80 21.93
C ALA A 224 -6.38 12.24 22.45
N THR A 225 -5.34 12.65 23.20
CA THR A 225 -5.17 14.04 23.63
C THR A 225 -4.97 14.98 22.45
N ASN A 226 -5.23 16.26 22.64
CA ASN A 226 -5.02 17.27 21.59
C ASN A 226 -3.59 17.31 21.08
N THR A 227 -2.59 17.06 21.93
CA THR A 227 -1.18 17.00 21.54
C THR A 227 -0.92 15.86 20.56
N VAL A 228 -1.43 14.66 20.83
CA VAL A 228 -1.28 13.49 19.96
C VAL A 228 -2.02 13.72 18.63
N LYS A 229 -3.24 14.28 18.68
CA LYS A 229 -4.00 14.65 17.48
C LYS A 229 -3.26 15.67 16.61
N MET A 230 -2.64 16.69 17.24
CA MET A 230 -1.84 17.68 16.54
C MET A 230 -0.61 17.06 15.86
N GLN A 231 0.06 16.14 16.54
CA GLN A 231 1.19 15.39 15.94
C GLN A 231 0.75 14.55 14.73
N GLY A 232 -0.42 13.89 14.84
CA GLY A 232 -1.00 13.16 13.72
C GLY A 232 -1.29 14.08 12.52
N ASP A 233 -1.92 15.22 12.77
CA ASP A 233 -2.18 16.21 11.71
C ASP A 233 -0.89 16.68 11.04
N TYR A 234 0.18 16.92 11.80
CA TYR A 234 1.48 17.29 11.22
C TYR A 234 2.08 16.18 10.36
N GLN A 235 1.87 14.92 10.71
CA GLN A 235 2.31 13.80 9.86
C GLN A 235 1.55 13.78 8.53
N ILE A 236 0.23 14.01 8.58
CA ILE A 236 -0.60 14.12 7.37
C ILE A 236 -0.16 15.31 6.49
N LEU A 237 0.04 16.50 7.07
CA LEU A 237 0.53 17.66 6.33
C LEU A 237 1.87 17.38 5.65
N LYS A 238 2.83 16.76 6.36
CA LYS A 238 4.11 16.35 5.78
C LYS A 238 3.93 15.35 4.64
N ALA A 239 2.99 14.42 4.75
CA ALA A 239 2.70 13.46 3.68
C ALA A 239 2.13 14.17 2.45
N ILE A 240 1.18 15.09 2.61
CA ILE A 240 0.61 15.88 1.51
C ILE A 240 1.72 16.70 0.80
N MET A 241 2.57 17.38 1.56
CA MET A 241 3.71 18.12 1.01
C MET A 241 4.68 17.20 0.24
N ALA A 242 4.96 16.01 0.77
CA ALA A 242 5.83 15.04 0.11
C ALA A 242 5.20 14.52 -1.19
N ILE A 243 3.89 14.23 -1.21
CA ILE A 243 3.15 13.84 -2.41
C ILE A 243 3.25 14.96 -3.46
N SER A 244 2.90 16.20 -3.11
CA SER A 244 2.99 17.35 -3.99
C SER A 244 4.39 17.55 -4.57
N SER A 245 5.44 17.37 -3.74
CA SER A 245 6.83 17.50 -4.19
C SER A 245 7.26 16.40 -5.18
N VAL A 246 6.64 15.22 -5.12
CA VAL A 246 6.97 14.08 -5.99
C VAL A 246 6.22 14.14 -7.32
N THR A 247 4.96 14.55 -7.29
CA THR A 247 4.06 14.53 -8.44
C THR A 247 4.03 15.86 -9.20
N GLY A 248 4.31 16.97 -8.53
CA GLY A 248 3.95 18.29 -8.99
C GLY A 248 2.42 18.51 -8.91
N GLU A 249 1.97 19.75 -9.00
CA GLU A 249 0.56 20.09 -8.84
C GLU A 249 -0.33 19.49 -9.94
N GLU A 250 0.12 19.54 -11.18
CA GLU A 250 -0.66 19.07 -12.34
C GLU A 250 -0.94 17.57 -12.32
N LYS A 251 0.05 16.76 -11.92
CA LYS A 251 -0.03 15.28 -11.91
C LYS A 251 -0.38 14.70 -10.55
N MET A 252 -0.67 15.53 -9.58
CA MET A 252 -1.06 15.08 -8.25
C MET A 252 -2.41 14.37 -8.30
N PRO A 253 -2.50 13.08 -7.88
CA PRO A 253 -3.78 12.42 -7.75
C PRO A 253 -4.62 13.09 -6.66
N PRO A 254 -5.95 12.96 -6.67
CA PRO A 254 -6.78 13.38 -5.56
C PRO A 254 -6.31 12.77 -4.25
N VAL A 255 -6.11 13.60 -3.23
CA VAL A 255 -5.69 13.19 -1.89
C VAL A 255 -6.81 13.42 -0.91
N ILE A 256 -7.28 12.35 -0.28
CA ILE A 256 -8.31 12.40 0.76
C ILE A 256 -7.62 12.27 2.11
N ALA A 257 -7.86 13.19 3.02
CA ALA A 257 -7.21 13.21 4.32
C ALA A 257 -8.18 13.58 5.45
N LYS A 258 -7.97 12.94 6.61
CA LYS A 258 -8.65 13.30 7.85
C LYS A 258 -7.72 14.14 8.71
N LEU A 259 -8.16 15.33 9.09
CA LEU A 259 -7.46 16.23 10.00
C LEU A 259 -8.41 16.69 11.14
N PHE A 260 -7.87 16.74 12.36
CA PHE A 260 -8.65 17.07 13.54
C PHE A 260 -8.87 18.59 13.75
N PHE A 261 -7.88 19.42 13.36
CA PHE A 261 -7.90 20.85 13.62
C PHE A 261 -8.19 21.65 12.36
N GLU A 262 -9.12 22.61 12.46
CA GLU A 262 -9.55 23.48 11.36
C GLU A 262 -8.36 24.20 10.69
N ARG A 263 -7.49 24.82 11.50
CA ARG A 263 -6.28 25.47 10.97
C ARG A 263 -5.43 24.52 10.10
N ASN A 264 -5.31 23.25 10.48
CA ASN A 264 -4.54 22.26 9.74
C ASN A 264 -5.28 21.83 8.46
N ARG A 265 -6.63 21.83 8.49
CA ARG A 265 -7.44 21.57 7.30
C ARG A 265 -7.25 22.66 6.24
N ASP A 266 -7.23 23.93 6.66
CA ASP A 266 -7.00 25.06 5.75
C ASP A 266 -5.58 25.03 5.18
N LEU A 267 -4.58 24.71 5.99
CA LEU A 267 -3.22 24.51 5.52
C LEU A 267 -3.14 23.39 4.48
N ALA A 268 -3.81 22.26 4.72
CA ALA A 268 -3.82 21.12 3.79
C ALA A 268 -4.44 21.49 2.45
N ARG A 269 -5.57 22.20 2.44
CA ARG A 269 -6.21 22.70 1.22
C ARG A 269 -5.31 23.68 0.45
N GLY A 270 -4.55 24.50 1.18
CA GLY A 270 -3.63 25.47 0.59
C GLY A 270 -2.38 24.88 -0.06
N ILE A 271 -1.98 23.62 0.30
CA ILE A 271 -0.80 22.96 -0.30
C ILE A 271 -1.05 22.62 -1.78
N ALA A 272 -2.22 22.11 -2.13
CA ALA A 272 -2.61 21.78 -3.50
C ALA A 272 -4.12 22.01 -3.66
N PRO A 273 -4.54 23.23 -4.03
CA PRO A 273 -5.93 23.59 -4.18
C PRO A 273 -6.64 22.70 -5.21
N GLY A 274 -7.85 22.26 -4.87
CA GLY A 274 -8.64 21.37 -5.73
C GLY A 274 -8.17 19.89 -5.78
N LYS A 275 -6.97 19.58 -5.26
CA LYS A 275 -6.44 18.19 -5.21
C LYS A 275 -6.53 17.55 -3.84
N VAL A 276 -6.65 18.35 -2.78
CA VAL A 276 -6.71 17.86 -1.40
C VAL A 276 -8.12 18.02 -0.85
N VAL A 277 -8.79 16.90 -0.63
CA VAL A 277 -10.09 16.81 0.03
C VAL A 277 -9.86 16.49 1.50
N VAL A 278 -10.29 17.38 2.38
CA VAL A 278 -10.14 17.21 3.82
C VAL A 278 -11.48 16.93 4.46
N LEU A 279 -11.59 15.79 5.11
CA LEU A 279 -12.80 15.37 5.82
C LEU A 279 -12.82 15.91 7.25
N ASP A 280 -13.92 16.61 7.60
CA ASP A 280 -14.25 16.97 8.96
C ASP A 280 -15.23 15.95 9.55
N GLU A 281 -14.66 14.90 10.15
CA GLU A 281 -15.44 13.80 10.72
C GLU A 281 -16.40 14.28 11.83
N ASP A 282 -15.95 15.22 12.69
CA ASP A 282 -16.78 15.71 13.78
C ASP A 282 -18.01 16.47 13.25
N LEU A 283 -17.86 17.27 12.19
CA LEU A 283 -18.95 17.98 11.52
C LEU A 283 -19.90 17.01 10.82
N ILE A 284 -19.37 16.09 10.02
CA ILE A 284 -20.19 15.12 9.27
C ILE A 284 -21.02 14.27 10.22
N LEU A 285 -20.38 13.69 11.25
CA LEU A 285 -21.08 12.87 12.23
C LEU A 285 -22.10 13.66 13.05
N ALA A 286 -21.80 14.91 13.40
CA ALA A 286 -22.76 15.76 14.10
C ALA A 286 -24.02 15.98 13.24
N LYS A 287 -23.87 16.30 11.96
CA LYS A 287 -24.99 16.48 11.03
C LYS A 287 -25.83 15.20 10.87
N ILE A 288 -25.16 14.07 10.70
CA ILE A 288 -25.86 12.78 10.61
C ILE A 288 -26.63 12.48 11.91
N LEU A 289 -26.02 12.72 13.08
CA LEU A 289 -26.69 12.50 14.39
C LEU A 289 -27.92 13.38 14.54
N VAL A 290 -27.84 14.68 14.18
CA VAL A 290 -28.99 15.59 14.25
C VAL A 290 -30.12 15.08 13.36
N GLN A 291 -29.83 14.80 12.11
CA GLN A 291 -30.85 14.35 11.15
C GLN A 291 -31.48 13.01 11.51
N THR A 292 -30.67 12.03 11.90
CA THR A 292 -31.17 10.69 12.29
C THR A 292 -31.97 10.71 13.59
N SER A 293 -31.66 11.66 14.51
CA SER A 293 -32.45 11.84 15.73
C SER A 293 -33.86 12.39 15.47
N ARG A 294 -34.02 13.12 14.38
CA ARG A 294 -35.31 13.75 13.99
C ARG A 294 -36.17 12.83 13.10
N ILE A 295 -35.52 12.04 12.24
CA ILE A 295 -36.18 11.23 11.22
C ILE A 295 -35.81 9.76 11.46
N PRO A 296 -36.68 8.94 12.08
CA PRO A 296 -36.43 7.52 12.25
C PRO A 296 -36.21 6.81 10.91
N GLY A 297 -35.20 5.94 10.84
CA GLY A 297 -34.85 5.18 9.64
C GLY A 297 -33.85 5.87 8.70
N LEU A 298 -33.59 7.16 8.87
CA LEU A 298 -32.65 7.88 8.00
C LEU A 298 -31.22 7.35 8.10
N SER A 299 -30.84 6.75 9.24
CA SER A 299 -29.54 6.11 9.39
C SER A 299 -29.33 4.94 8.41
N LEU A 300 -30.41 4.19 8.10
CA LEU A 300 -30.34 3.11 7.13
C LEU A 300 -30.16 3.65 5.70
N VAL A 301 -30.83 4.77 5.39
CA VAL A 301 -30.65 5.44 4.09
C VAL A 301 -29.21 5.91 3.92
N TYR A 302 -28.62 6.54 4.96
CA TYR A 302 -27.23 6.96 4.88
C TYR A 302 -26.27 5.79 4.74
N SER A 303 -26.50 4.67 5.45
CA SER A 303 -25.61 3.51 5.33
C SER A 303 -25.63 2.90 3.93
N GLN A 304 -26.75 2.97 3.21
CA GLN A 304 -26.83 2.53 1.82
C GLN A 304 -26.16 3.52 0.86
N LEU A 305 -26.43 4.82 1.00
CA LEU A 305 -25.90 5.85 0.08
C LEU A 305 -24.40 6.12 0.23
N VAL A 306 -23.81 5.78 1.38
CA VAL A 306 -22.38 5.99 1.66
C VAL A 306 -21.55 4.74 1.34
N GLY A 307 -22.14 3.53 1.39
CA GLY A 307 -21.50 2.27 1.03
C GLY A 307 -21.58 1.99 -0.47
N PHE A 308 -20.95 0.90 -0.89
CA PHE A 308 -20.99 0.39 -2.28
C PHE A 308 -21.93 -0.83 -2.44
N VAL A 309 -22.81 -1.05 -1.48
CA VAL A 309 -23.83 -2.10 -1.54
C VAL A 309 -25.18 -1.47 -1.78
N GLY A 310 -25.73 -1.63 -2.97
CA GLY A 310 -27.01 -1.07 -3.38
C GLY A 310 -26.88 0.13 -4.28
N ASP A 311 -27.78 1.13 -4.09
CA ASP A 311 -27.76 2.33 -4.92
C ASP A 311 -26.71 3.34 -4.44
N GLU A 312 -25.96 3.91 -5.39
CA GLU A 312 -24.89 4.88 -5.17
C GLU A 312 -25.19 6.22 -5.85
N ILE A 313 -24.39 7.24 -5.53
CA ILE A 313 -24.49 8.55 -6.14
C ILE A 313 -23.42 8.69 -7.24
N TYR A 314 -23.87 8.91 -8.46
CA TYR A 314 -23.04 9.10 -9.64
C TYR A 314 -23.15 10.48 -10.24
N PHE A 315 -22.08 10.92 -10.92
CA PHE A 315 -22.09 12.07 -11.80
C PHE A 315 -22.09 11.57 -13.25
N SER A 316 -23.12 11.90 -14.01
CA SER A 316 -23.28 11.46 -15.39
C SER A 316 -23.42 12.67 -16.32
N THR A 317 -22.58 12.73 -17.36
CA THR A 317 -22.59 13.81 -18.34
C THR A 317 -23.95 13.86 -19.03
N ILE A 318 -24.57 15.03 -19.06
CA ILE A 318 -25.87 15.26 -19.71
C ILE A 318 -25.67 15.22 -21.22
N PRO A 319 -26.40 14.33 -21.94
CA PRO A 319 -26.31 14.27 -23.40
C PRO A 319 -26.97 15.48 -24.08
N GLN A 320 -26.53 15.76 -25.33
CA GLN A 320 -26.95 16.94 -26.08
C GLN A 320 -28.46 17.07 -26.24
N PHE A 321 -29.20 15.96 -26.35
CA PHE A 321 -30.66 16.00 -26.52
C PHE A 321 -31.44 16.35 -25.24
N ILE A 322 -30.75 16.40 -24.08
CA ILE A 322 -31.29 16.90 -22.82
C ILE A 322 -30.90 18.37 -22.57
N CYS A 323 -29.83 18.86 -23.20
CA CYS A 323 -29.44 20.28 -23.08
C CYS A 323 -30.55 21.20 -23.56
N GLY A 324 -30.80 22.25 -22.80
CA GLY A 324 -31.89 23.19 -23.04
C GLY A 324 -33.25 22.82 -22.43
N LYS A 325 -33.41 21.56 -21.98
CA LYS A 325 -34.56 21.15 -21.16
C LYS A 325 -34.39 21.62 -19.72
N THR A 326 -35.47 21.60 -18.98
CA THR A 326 -35.43 21.89 -17.54
C THR A 326 -35.09 20.67 -16.71
N PHE A 327 -34.64 20.87 -15.46
CA PHE A 327 -34.38 19.79 -14.51
C PHE A 327 -35.66 18.98 -14.26
N GLY A 328 -36.83 19.64 -14.20
CA GLY A 328 -38.11 18.94 -14.05
C GLY A 328 -38.41 18.01 -15.23
N GLU A 329 -38.15 18.44 -16.48
CA GLU A 329 -38.32 17.59 -17.66
C GLU A 329 -37.31 16.44 -17.69
N MET A 330 -36.04 16.67 -17.30
CA MET A 330 -35.01 15.62 -17.29
C MET A 330 -35.41 14.42 -16.45
N GLN A 331 -36.12 14.62 -15.35
CA GLN A 331 -36.55 13.51 -14.46
C GLN A 331 -37.32 12.42 -15.17
N PHE A 332 -38.07 12.75 -16.23
CA PHE A 332 -38.88 11.79 -17.00
C PHE A 332 -38.08 11.01 -18.04
N HIS A 333 -36.80 11.31 -18.20
CA HIS A 333 -35.90 10.64 -19.15
C HIS A 333 -35.09 9.49 -18.53
N PHE A 334 -35.45 9.04 -17.32
CA PHE A 334 -34.80 7.92 -16.62
C PHE A 334 -35.82 6.82 -16.31
N GLN A 335 -35.38 5.55 -16.32
CA GLN A 335 -36.22 4.40 -16.01
C GLN A 335 -35.87 3.75 -14.67
N ARG A 336 -34.55 3.55 -14.39
CA ARG A 336 -34.06 2.82 -13.23
C ARG A 336 -33.23 3.68 -12.28
N SER A 337 -32.90 4.88 -12.67
CA SER A 337 -32.09 5.81 -11.90
C SER A 337 -32.86 7.09 -11.60
N VAL A 338 -32.48 7.79 -10.52
CA VAL A 338 -33.21 8.97 -10.03
C VAL A 338 -32.25 10.15 -10.02
N PRO A 339 -32.47 11.18 -10.86
CA PRO A 339 -31.68 12.41 -10.81
C PRO A 339 -32.08 13.22 -9.57
N ILE A 340 -31.09 13.54 -8.74
CA ILE A 340 -31.27 14.29 -7.49
C ILE A 340 -30.67 15.72 -7.58
N GLY A 341 -29.93 16.02 -8.62
CA GLY A 341 -29.29 17.32 -8.77
C GLY A 341 -28.50 17.49 -10.05
N VAL A 342 -27.81 18.61 -10.14
CA VAL A 342 -26.95 18.98 -11.26
C VAL A 342 -25.62 19.53 -10.74
N ARG A 343 -24.51 19.14 -11.35
CA ARG A 343 -23.19 19.77 -11.19
C ARG A 343 -22.89 20.63 -12.41
N ARG A 344 -22.65 21.92 -12.18
CA ARG A 344 -22.23 22.90 -13.19
C ARG A 344 -20.86 23.43 -12.80
N SER A 345 -19.82 23.00 -13.47
CA SER A 345 -18.43 23.26 -13.07
C SER A 345 -18.18 22.83 -11.61
N ASP A 346 -17.87 23.77 -10.71
CA ASP A 346 -17.65 23.51 -9.28
C ASP A 346 -18.92 23.66 -8.42
N LEU A 347 -20.05 24.09 -9.02
CA LEU A 347 -21.30 24.30 -8.30
C LEU A 347 -22.13 23.03 -8.29
N ILE A 348 -22.43 22.53 -7.08
CA ILE A 348 -23.35 21.41 -6.86
C ILE A 348 -24.70 21.96 -6.45
N MET A 349 -25.75 21.63 -7.21
CA MET A 349 -27.14 21.97 -6.93
C MET A 349 -27.91 20.69 -6.67
N LEU A 350 -28.21 20.39 -5.40
CA LEU A 350 -29.12 19.30 -5.03
C LEU A 350 -30.54 19.81 -5.03
N ASN A 351 -31.45 19.04 -5.59
CA ASN A 351 -32.87 19.38 -5.73
C ASN A 351 -33.06 20.79 -6.26
N PRO A 352 -32.47 21.14 -7.42
CA PRO A 352 -32.66 22.48 -8.01
C PRO A 352 -34.14 22.69 -8.35
N LYS A 353 -34.51 23.95 -8.56
CA LYS A 353 -35.89 24.25 -8.98
C LYS A 353 -36.23 23.54 -10.28
N PRO A 354 -37.47 23.01 -10.46
CA PRO A 354 -37.86 22.32 -11.68
C PRO A 354 -37.59 23.09 -12.97
N GLU A 355 -37.67 24.44 -12.91
CA GLU A 355 -37.45 25.37 -14.04
C GLU A 355 -35.97 25.58 -14.36
N THR A 356 -35.05 25.02 -13.60
CA THR A 356 -33.61 25.17 -13.85
C THR A 356 -33.25 24.59 -15.21
N VAL A 357 -32.81 25.43 -16.13
CA VAL A 357 -32.40 25.02 -17.48
C VAL A 357 -31.02 24.35 -17.43
N LEU A 358 -30.91 23.23 -18.13
CA LEU A 358 -29.69 22.44 -18.25
C LEU A 358 -28.84 22.97 -19.39
N GLU A 359 -27.54 23.12 -19.14
CA GLU A 359 -26.54 23.65 -20.07
C GLU A 359 -25.59 22.58 -20.57
N GLU A 360 -24.93 22.83 -21.69
CA GLU A 360 -23.87 21.97 -22.20
C GLU A 360 -22.70 21.92 -21.22
N GLY A 361 -22.23 20.72 -20.89
CA GLY A 361 -21.18 20.49 -19.89
C GLY A 361 -21.70 20.31 -18.46
N ASP A 362 -23.01 20.41 -18.22
CA ASP A 362 -23.62 20.03 -16.96
C ASP A 362 -23.53 18.50 -16.77
N GLU A 363 -23.45 18.06 -15.52
CA GLU A 363 -23.55 16.65 -15.14
C GLU A 363 -24.74 16.44 -14.22
N ALA A 364 -25.54 15.45 -14.53
CA ALA A 364 -26.62 15.02 -13.65
C ALA A 364 -26.01 14.27 -12.42
N ILE A 365 -26.51 14.61 -11.25
CA ILE A 365 -26.24 13.87 -10.02
C ILE A 365 -27.37 12.84 -9.87
N VAL A 366 -27.03 11.56 -9.94
CA VAL A 366 -28.00 10.48 -10.09
C VAL A 366 -27.78 9.42 -9.03
N ILE A 367 -28.87 8.90 -8.44
CA ILE A 367 -28.85 7.68 -7.64
C ILE A 367 -29.14 6.49 -8.57
N ALA A 368 -28.26 5.50 -8.59
CA ALA A 368 -28.38 4.32 -9.43
C ALA A 368 -27.64 3.14 -8.80
N GLU A 369 -28.02 1.91 -9.17
CA GLU A 369 -27.38 0.67 -8.72
C GLU A 369 -25.93 0.53 -9.22
N ASP A 370 -25.65 1.01 -10.44
CA ASP A 370 -24.33 0.97 -11.08
C ASP A 370 -24.29 2.04 -12.16
N ASP A 371 -23.11 2.59 -12.47
CA ASP A 371 -22.93 3.63 -13.49
C ASP A 371 -23.39 3.16 -14.88
N SER A 372 -23.25 1.87 -15.19
CA SER A 372 -23.72 1.24 -16.41
C SER A 372 -25.23 1.19 -16.55
N THR A 373 -25.95 1.39 -15.45
CA THR A 373 -27.44 1.42 -15.44
C THR A 373 -28.02 2.81 -15.70
N ILE A 374 -27.17 3.84 -15.75
CA ILE A 374 -27.59 5.22 -15.99
C ILE A 374 -27.79 5.45 -17.48
N HIS A 375 -29.06 5.43 -17.90
CA HIS A 375 -29.43 5.68 -19.28
C HIS A 375 -30.35 6.87 -19.40
N PHE A 376 -29.96 7.83 -20.25
CA PHE A 376 -30.82 8.93 -20.68
C PHE A 376 -31.60 8.50 -21.91
N PHE A 377 -32.90 8.49 -21.83
CA PHE A 377 -33.78 8.19 -22.96
C PHE A 377 -34.10 9.49 -23.74
N GLU A 378 -34.10 9.41 -25.07
CA GLU A 378 -34.37 10.57 -25.92
C GLU A 378 -35.82 11.06 -25.77
N GLN A 379 -36.76 10.12 -25.63
CA GLN A 379 -38.16 10.40 -25.33
C GLN A 379 -38.43 10.16 -23.82
N PRO A 380 -39.33 10.93 -23.22
CA PRO A 380 -39.77 10.65 -21.85
C PRO A 380 -40.29 9.21 -21.69
N VAL A 381 -39.78 8.55 -20.65
CA VAL A 381 -40.19 7.16 -20.33
C VAL A 381 -41.58 7.13 -19.68
N VAL A 382 -41.95 8.21 -19.00
CA VAL A 382 -43.23 8.40 -18.33
C VAL A 382 -43.81 9.75 -18.76
N GLU A 383 -45.02 9.77 -19.20
CA GLU A 383 -45.74 11.03 -19.47
C GLU A 383 -46.10 11.73 -18.15
N PRO A 384 -45.74 13.00 -17.99
CA PRO A 384 -46.11 13.78 -16.82
C PRO A 384 -47.65 13.88 -16.72
N THR A 385 -48.19 13.36 -15.61
CA THR A 385 -49.62 13.50 -15.33
C THR A 385 -49.81 14.64 -14.35
N GLU A 386 -50.81 15.49 -14.61
CA GLU A 386 -51.19 16.53 -13.66
C GLU A 386 -51.64 15.89 -12.34
N LEU A 387 -50.84 16.07 -11.29
CA LEU A 387 -51.11 15.58 -9.94
C LEU A 387 -51.81 16.69 -9.16
N SER A 388 -53.00 16.48 -8.66
CA SER A 388 -53.60 17.32 -7.62
C SER A 388 -52.95 17.00 -6.28
N TYR A 389 -52.24 17.93 -5.65
CA TYR A 389 -51.71 17.80 -4.32
C TYR A 389 -52.43 18.72 -3.33
N SER A 390 -52.66 18.22 -2.12
CA SER A 390 -53.15 19.04 -1.03
C SER A 390 -51.93 19.67 -0.31
N GLU A 391 -51.95 20.98 -0.11
CA GLU A 391 -51.00 21.63 0.80
C GLU A 391 -51.27 21.19 2.24
N ASN A 392 -50.55 20.19 2.72
CA ASN A 392 -50.55 19.90 4.14
C ASN A 392 -49.64 20.94 4.83
N LYS A 393 -50.25 21.95 5.46
CA LYS A 393 -49.52 22.84 6.36
C LYS A 393 -49.03 22.07 7.58
N VAL A 394 -47.74 21.77 7.62
CA VAL A 394 -47.12 21.23 8.82
C VAL A 394 -47.07 22.31 9.87
N LEU A 395 -47.86 22.16 10.92
CA LEU A 395 -47.82 23.10 12.07
C LEU A 395 -46.45 22.91 12.80
N PRO A 396 -45.79 24.02 13.15
CA PRO A 396 -44.55 23.96 13.92
C PRO A 396 -44.83 23.27 15.26
N LYS A 397 -44.07 22.22 15.58
CA LYS A 397 -44.15 21.54 16.85
C LYS A 397 -43.03 22.05 17.76
N ILE A 398 -43.35 22.27 19.04
CA ILE A 398 -42.35 22.55 20.05
C ILE A 398 -41.53 21.28 20.24
N GLU A 399 -40.29 21.30 19.85
CA GLU A 399 -39.35 20.19 20.01
C GLU A 399 -38.46 20.43 21.24
N LYS A 400 -38.22 19.36 22.02
CA LYS A 400 -37.33 19.38 23.17
C LYS A 400 -36.28 18.31 22.99
N TYR A 401 -35.01 18.71 23.06
CA TYR A 401 -33.88 17.81 22.90
C TYR A 401 -33.17 17.64 24.22
N LEU A 402 -32.79 16.39 24.54
CA LEU A 402 -32.01 16.04 25.70
C LEU A 402 -30.70 15.40 25.23
N ILE A 403 -29.58 16.01 25.55
CA ILE A 403 -28.26 15.55 25.15
C ILE A 403 -27.53 15.07 26.41
N PHE A 404 -27.09 13.79 26.40
CA PHE A 404 -26.27 13.23 27.44
C PHE A 404 -24.80 13.16 27.02
N GLY A 405 -23.94 13.79 27.81
CA GLY A 405 -22.50 13.79 27.60
C GLY A 405 -21.98 15.14 27.10
N TRP A 406 -20.65 15.27 27.13
CA TRP A 406 -19.93 16.46 26.69
C TRP A 406 -18.73 16.04 25.85
N ASN A 407 -18.68 16.47 24.61
CA ASN A 407 -17.56 16.25 23.70
C ASN A 407 -17.42 17.40 22.67
N ARG A 408 -16.43 17.32 21.80
CA ARG A 408 -16.16 18.35 20.76
C ARG A 408 -17.29 18.51 19.75
N LYS A 409 -18.15 17.52 19.57
CA LYS A 409 -19.29 17.57 18.63
C LYS A 409 -20.48 18.37 19.22
N LEU A 410 -20.53 18.56 20.54
CA LEU A 410 -21.67 19.20 21.17
C LEU A 410 -21.94 20.62 20.67
N PRO A 411 -20.95 21.53 20.53
CA PRO A 411 -21.19 22.84 19.94
C PRO A 411 -21.80 22.77 18.54
N ILE A 412 -21.28 21.84 17.70
CA ILE A 412 -21.77 21.62 16.33
C ILE A 412 -23.19 21.08 16.35
N LEU A 413 -23.50 20.12 17.24
CA LEU A 413 -24.85 19.60 17.42
C LEU A 413 -25.85 20.68 17.80
N VAL A 414 -25.48 21.56 18.71
CA VAL A 414 -26.33 22.68 19.17
C VAL A 414 -26.56 23.67 18.03
N ASP A 415 -25.51 23.99 17.26
CA ASP A 415 -25.61 24.89 16.11
C ASP A 415 -26.53 24.31 15.02
N GLU A 416 -26.35 23.04 14.67
CA GLU A 416 -27.22 22.35 13.69
C GLU A 416 -28.69 22.27 14.16
N TYR A 417 -28.95 22.02 15.46
CA TYR A 417 -30.32 22.04 15.99
C TYR A 417 -30.91 23.45 15.97
N SER A 418 -30.10 24.50 16.21
CA SER A 418 -30.56 25.89 16.19
C SER A 418 -31.12 26.33 14.82
N GLY A 419 -30.55 25.78 13.75
CA GLY A 419 -31.02 25.99 12.37
C GLY A 419 -32.45 25.50 12.11
N TYR A 420 -33.00 24.64 12.96
CA TYR A 420 -34.37 24.14 12.87
C TYR A 420 -35.34 24.87 13.84
N ILE A 421 -34.84 25.74 14.68
CA ILE A 421 -35.68 26.56 15.57
C ILE A 421 -36.05 27.81 14.81
N HIS A 422 -37.31 27.88 14.40
CA HIS A 422 -37.86 29.14 13.88
C HIS A 422 -38.24 30.02 15.07
N ASP A 423 -37.77 31.27 15.07
CA ASP A 423 -38.24 32.27 16.02
C ASP A 423 -39.76 32.37 15.94
N GLY A 424 -40.42 31.88 16.97
CA GLY A 424 -41.86 31.92 17.10
C GLY A 424 -42.32 33.21 17.74
#